data_28cec2736334a3f9164afdf651135f96
#
_entry.id   28cec2736334a3f9164afdf651135f96
#
_cell.length_a   1.000
_cell.length_b   1.000
_cell.length_c   1.000
_cell.angle_alpha   90.00
_cell.angle_beta   90.00
_cell.angle_gamma   90.00
#
_symmetry.space_group_name_H-M   'P 1'
#
loop_
_entity.id
_entity.type
_entity.pdbx_description
1 polymer ?
#
loop_
_entity_poly.entity_id
_entity_poly.type
_entity_poly.pdbx_seq_one_letter_code
_entity_poly.pdbx_strand_id
1 'polypeptide(L)'
;EEEVSYALDAFDIDGITTNPRHVQVAGKPFMTTIRNIAKLVEGTDKPVSVEVNPHFVTYQDMLTEAEKLAAISPNFVIKLQCIEPAFKVARTLAQKKIRTNITLVFNAAQALMTMKSGAYFVSPFIGWKETNGEETRGFIDDIVAIRDNYGFSTEIIVAAVRNGRQIVDAAVSGADIVTAGL
;
A
#
# COMPACT_ATOMS: atom_id res chain seq x y z
N GLU A 1 12.16 11.86 4.62
CA GLU A 1 11.55 13.17 4.30
C GLU A 1 12.33 13.85 3.17
N GLU A 2 13.64 13.95 3.25
CA GLU A 2 14.51 14.53 2.22
C GLU A 2 14.40 13.75 0.89
N GLU A 3 14.47 12.43 0.93
CA GLU A 3 14.26 11.56 -0.23
C GLU A 3 12.89 11.75 -0.86
N VAL A 4 11.83 11.88 -0.04
CA VAL A 4 10.47 12.12 -0.54
C VAL A 4 10.38 13.49 -1.22
N SER A 5 10.95 14.54 -0.61
CA SER A 5 10.99 15.86 -1.21
C SER A 5 11.74 15.86 -2.53
N TYR A 6 12.88 15.19 -2.58
CA TYR A 6 13.65 15.02 -3.80
C TYR A 6 12.86 14.24 -4.89
N ALA A 7 12.20 13.15 -4.51
CA ALA A 7 11.43 12.34 -5.46
C ALA A 7 10.23 13.10 -6.04
N LEU A 8 9.56 13.91 -5.23
CA LEU A 8 8.47 14.78 -5.68
C LEU A 8 8.96 15.82 -6.69
N ASP A 9 10.12 16.44 -6.45
CA ASP A 9 10.68 17.46 -7.31
C ASP A 9 11.28 16.87 -8.60
N ALA A 10 12.09 15.82 -8.47
CA ALA A 10 12.88 15.28 -9.58
C ALA A 10 12.09 14.35 -10.50
N PHE A 11 11.11 13.60 -9.98
CA PHE A 11 10.42 12.55 -10.73
C PHE A 11 8.89 12.75 -10.80
N ASP A 12 8.35 13.77 -10.15
CA ASP A 12 6.89 14.01 -10.05
C ASP A 12 6.11 12.73 -9.71
N ILE A 13 6.57 12.02 -8.68
CA ILE A 13 5.97 10.74 -8.26
C ILE A 13 4.48 10.89 -7.94
N ASP A 14 3.69 9.87 -8.29
CA ASP A 14 2.22 9.86 -8.14
C ASP A 14 1.75 9.70 -6.70
N GLY A 15 2.59 9.18 -5.80
CA GLY A 15 2.25 8.96 -4.41
C GLY A 15 3.41 8.40 -3.60
N ILE A 16 3.14 8.14 -2.32
CA ILE A 16 4.15 7.73 -1.35
C ILE A 16 3.65 6.50 -0.59
N THR A 17 4.52 5.51 -0.40
CA THR A 17 4.25 4.43 0.54
C THR A 17 5.21 4.51 1.73
N THR A 18 4.69 4.42 2.94
CA THR A 18 5.48 4.35 4.16
C THR A 18 5.47 2.93 4.74
N ASN A 19 6.44 2.67 5.60
CA ASN A 19 6.52 1.43 6.35
C ASN A 19 7.11 1.74 7.73
N PRO A 20 6.51 1.27 8.84
CA PRO A 20 7.00 1.53 10.20
C PRO A 20 8.47 1.15 10.40
N ARG A 21 8.92 0.05 9.76
CA ARG A 21 10.33 -0.38 9.84
C ARG A 21 11.29 0.63 9.21
N HIS A 22 10.95 1.20 8.07
CA HIS A 22 11.79 2.21 7.41
C HIS A 22 11.89 3.48 8.27
N VAL A 23 10.77 3.90 8.86
CA VAL A 23 10.73 5.05 9.77
C VAL A 23 11.57 4.79 11.02
N GLN A 24 11.50 3.59 11.59
CA GLN A 24 12.30 3.19 12.75
C GLN A 24 13.79 3.18 12.44
N VAL A 25 14.20 2.65 11.30
CA VAL A 25 15.61 2.65 10.84
C VAL A 25 16.14 4.06 10.65
N ALA A 26 15.30 4.99 10.20
CA ALA A 26 15.65 6.41 10.07
C ALA A 26 15.81 7.14 11.41
N GLY A 27 15.53 6.48 12.54
CA GLY A 27 15.72 7.02 13.89
C GLY A 27 14.77 8.16 14.27
N LYS A 28 13.71 8.39 13.49
CA LYS A 28 12.72 9.46 13.74
C LYS A 28 11.41 8.88 14.32
N PRO A 29 10.69 9.63 15.18
CA PRO A 29 9.37 9.20 15.66
C PRO A 29 8.38 9.06 14.51
N PHE A 30 7.68 7.92 14.44
CA PHE A 30 6.74 7.61 13.36
C PHE A 30 5.71 8.73 13.13
N MET A 31 5.05 9.17 14.20
CA MET A 31 4.01 10.21 14.10
C MET A 31 4.54 11.54 13.59
N THR A 32 5.76 11.92 13.93
CA THR A 32 6.41 13.13 13.42
C THR A 32 6.69 13.00 11.92
N THR A 33 7.24 11.86 11.53
CA THR A 33 7.58 11.57 10.11
C THR A 33 6.35 11.62 9.21
N ILE A 34 5.26 10.95 9.58
CA ILE A 34 4.05 10.92 8.74
C ILE A 34 3.37 12.30 8.67
N ARG A 35 3.40 13.11 9.75
CA ARG A 35 2.89 14.47 9.72
C ARG A 35 3.72 15.39 8.82
N ASN A 36 5.02 15.20 8.79
CA ASN A 36 5.89 15.97 7.88
C ASN A 36 5.67 15.55 6.42
N ILE A 37 5.51 14.25 6.14
CA ILE A 37 5.14 13.78 4.80
C ILE A 37 3.77 14.34 4.38
N ALA A 38 2.78 14.38 5.29
CA ALA A 38 1.47 14.95 4.99
C ALA A 38 1.58 16.42 4.53
N LYS A 39 2.46 17.21 5.15
CA LYS A 39 2.70 18.60 4.73
C LYS A 39 3.33 18.74 3.35
N LEU A 40 4.21 17.79 2.96
CA LEU A 40 4.84 17.80 1.62
C LEU A 40 3.84 17.59 0.49
N VAL A 41 2.73 16.92 0.75
CA VAL A 41 1.69 16.63 -0.24
C VAL A 41 0.40 17.43 0.00
N GLU A 42 0.41 18.37 0.93
CA GLU A 42 -0.75 19.22 1.24
C GLU A 42 -1.19 20.02 0.00
N GLY A 43 -2.48 20.01 -0.29
CA GLY A 43 -3.04 20.68 -1.47
C GLY A 43 -2.87 19.90 -2.79
N THR A 44 -2.29 18.70 -2.76
CA THR A 44 -2.21 17.80 -3.90
C THR A 44 -3.21 16.64 -3.74
N ASP A 45 -3.40 15.84 -4.78
CA ASP A 45 -4.18 14.59 -4.76
C ASP A 45 -3.31 13.33 -4.51
N LYS A 46 -2.00 13.51 -4.33
CA LYS A 46 -1.03 12.42 -4.17
C LYS A 46 -1.30 11.60 -2.90
N PRO A 47 -1.62 10.29 -3.02
CA PRO A 47 -1.91 9.43 -1.88
C PRO A 47 -0.64 9.09 -1.09
N VAL A 48 -0.79 8.96 0.22
CA VAL A 48 0.27 8.51 1.12
C VAL A 48 -0.22 7.29 1.89
N SER A 49 0.32 6.11 1.60
CA SER A 49 0.02 4.89 2.35
C SER A 49 0.71 4.90 3.71
N VAL A 50 -0.09 4.95 4.79
CA VAL A 50 0.37 4.98 6.19
C VAL A 50 -0.11 3.74 6.93
N GLU A 51 0.84 2.93 7.41
CA GLU A 51 0.56 1.63 8.01
C GLU A 51 0.20 1.77 9.49
N VAL A 52 -0.88 1.08 9.91
CA VAL A 52 -1.21 0.90 11.31
C VAL A 52 -0.11 0.09 12.01
N ASN A 53 -0.04 0.19 13.35
CA ASN A 53 0.93 -0.59 14.12
C ASN A 53 0.81 -2.09 13.77
N PRO A 54 1.89 -2.73 13.27
CA PRO A 54 1.86 -4.11 12.81
C PRO A 54 1.58 -5.14 13.94
N HIS A 55 1.67 -4.73 15.20
CA HIS A 55 1.32 -5.58 16.32
C HIS A 55 -0.19 -5.60 16.64
N PHE A 56 -0.97 -4.73 16.03
CA PHE A 56 -2.43 -4.76 16.17
C PHE A 56 -3.00 -5.83 15.25
N VAL A 57 -3.58 -6.86 15.88
CA VAL A 57 -4.13 -8.04 15.21
C VAL A 57 -5.62 -8.22 15.47
N THR A 58 -6.24 -7.32 16.23
CA THR A 58 -7.69 -7.32 16.47
C THR A 58 -8.40 -6.28 15.60
N TYR A 59 -9.65 -6.55 15.25
CA TYR A 59 -10.50 -5.60 14.53
C TYR A 59 -10.56 -4.24 15.22
N GLN A 60 -10.75 -4.23 16.55
CA GLN A 60 -10.97 -2.99 17.30
C GLN A 60 -9.71 -2.11 17.36
N ASP A 61 -8.55 -2.71 17.64
CA ASP A 61 -7.29 -1.97 17.71
C ASP A 61 -6.92 -1.38 16.35
N MET A 62 -7.01 -2.20 15.28
CA MET A 62 -6.75 -1.76 13.92
C MET A 62 -7.69 -0.63 13.49
N LEU A 63 -8.99 -0.76 13.75
CA LEU A 63 -9.97 0.27 13.37
C LEU A 63 -9.72 1.58 14.11
N THR A 64 -9.48 1.50 15.42
CA THR A 64 -9.24 2.68 16.25
C THR A 64 -8.01 3.47 15.79
N GLU A 65 -6.93 2.79 15.47
CA GLU A 65 -5.72 3.46 14.97
C GLU A 65 -5.91 3.96 13.54
N ALA A 66 -6.54 3.16 12.69
CA ALA A 66 -6.82 3.55 11.31
C ALA A 66 -7.60 4.88 11.22
N GLU A 67 -8.63 5.05 12.05
CA GLU A 67 -9.41 6.28 12.10
C GLU A 67 -8.60 7.48 12.61
N LYS A 68 -7.73 7.27 13.60
CA LYS A 68 -6.81 8.31 14.09
C LYS A 68 -5.82 8.75 13.02
N LEU A 69 -5.26 7.80 12.27
CA LEU A 69 -4.33 8.10 11.18
C LEU A 69 -5.04 8.83 10.04
N ALA A 70 -6.22 8.35 9.63
CA ALA A 70 -7.00 8.97 8.56
C ALA A 70 -7.40 10.42 8.86
N ALA A 71 -7.59 10.77 10.13
CA ALA A 71 -7.93 12.13 10.55
C ALA A 71 -6.76 13.14 10.42
N ILE A 72 -5.54 12.69 10.16
CA ILE A 72 -4.36 13.56 10.06
C ILE A 72 -4.30 14.28 8.71
N SER A 73 -4.63 13.58 7.61
CA SER A 73 -4.55 14.14 6.26
C SER A 73 -5.53 13.45 5.32
N PRO A 74 -6.22 14.19 4.43
CA PRO A 74 -7.06 13.60 3.38
C PRO A 74 -6.27 12.80 2.35
N ASN A 75 -4.95 13.00 2.25
CA ASN A 75 -4.08 12.23 1.38
C ASN A 75 -3.78 10.83 1.91
N PHE A 76 -4.06 10.57 3.20
CA PHE A 76 -3.71 9.29 3.78
C PHE A 76 -4.61 8.15 3.27
N VAL A 77 -3.94 7.06 2.92
CA VAL A 77 -4.52 5.76 2.60
C VAL A 77 -4.04 4.80 3.69
N ILE A 78 -4.96 4.25 4.46
CA ILE A 78 -4.61 3.45 5.64
C ILE A 78 -4.13 2.07 5.22
N LYS A 79 -2.86 1.79 5.51
CA LYS A 79 -2.22 0.54 5.15
C LYS A 79 -2.42 -0.51 6.23
N LEU A 80 -2.92 -1.68 5.84
CA LEU A 80 -3.30 -2.78 6.71
C LEU A 80 -2.62 -4.06 6.23
N GLN A 81 -2.14 -4.89 7.15
CA GLN A 81 -1.60 -6.22 6.80
C GLN A 81 -2.70 -7.14 6.27
N CYS A 82 -2.36 -8.06 5.37
CA CYS A 82 -3.30 -9.03 4.80
C CYS A 82 -3.63 -10.15 5.80
N ILE A 83 -4.42 -9.83 6.81
CA ILE A 83 -4.93 -10.77 7.84
C ILE A 83 -6.45 -10.66 7.95
N GLU A 84 -7.11 -11.68 8.49
CA GLU A 84 -8.57 -11.76 8.54
C GLU A 84 -9.25 -10.51 9.12
N PRO A 85 -8.85 -9.94 10.28
CA PRO A 85 -9.48 -8.72 10.81
C PRO A 85 -9.37 -7.51 9.89
N ALA A 86 -8.30 -7.41 9.11
CA ALA A 86 -8.06 -6.29 8.21
C ALA A 86 -9.11 -6.18 7.09
N PHE A 87 -9.61 -7.30 6.58
CA PHE A 87 -10.68 -7.27 5.58
C PHE A 87 -11.99 -6.69 6.14
N LYS A 88 -12.29 -6.95 7.42
CA LYS A 88 -13.44 -6.36 8.11
C LYS A 88 -13.22 -4.87 8.36
N VAL A 89 -12.01 -4.48 8.78
CA VAL A 89 -11.62 -3.07 8.96
C VAL A 89 -11.74 -2.32 7.64
N ALA A 90 -11.20 -2.86 6.55
CA ALA A 90 -11.27 -2.25 5.22
C ALA A 90 -12.72 -2.00 4.78
N ARG A 91 -13.63 -2.98 4.95
CA ARG A 91 -15.06 -2.78 4.66
C ARG A 91 -15.68 -1.65 5.48
N THR A 92 -15.36 -1.58 6.77
CA THR A 92 -15.87 -0.53 7.65
C THR A 92 -15.34 0.84 7.23
N LEU A 93 -14.05 0.94 6.90
CA LEU A 93 -13.43 2.18 6.46
C LEU A 93 -13.94 2.63 5.08
N ALA A 94 -14.20 1.69 4.16
CA ALA A 94 -14.79 1.99 2.86
C ALA A 94 -16.19 2.63 3.00
N GLN A 95 -17.03 2.13 3.92
CA GLN A 95 -18.33 2.76 4.24
C GLN A 95 -18.20 4.20 4.78
N LYS A 96 -17.08 4.49 5.44
CA LYS A 96 -16.72 5.82 5.93
C LYS A 96 -15.98 6.68 4.90
N LYS A 97 -15.80 6.18 3.65
CA LYS A 97 -15.02 6.82 2.59
C LYS A 97 -13.54 7.04 2.94
N ILE A 98 -13.00 6.22 3.83
CA ILE A 98 -11.58 6.20 4.17
C ILE A 98 -10.90 5.14 3.29
N ARG A 99 -9.92 5.59 2.51
CA ARG A 99 -9.17 4.72 1.60
C ARG A 99 -8.25 3.78 2.37
N THR A 100 -8.14 2.53 1.91
CA THR A 100 -7.26 1.51 2.51
C THR A 100 -6.34 0.87 1.48
N ASN A 101 -5.16 0.45 1.92
CA ASN A 101 -4.19 -0.32 1.18
C ASN A 101 -3.90 -1.62 1.94
N ILE A 102 -4.35 -2.77 1.44
CA ILE A 102 -4.00 -4.05 2.07
C ILE A 102 -2.67 -4.54 1.51
N THR A 103 -1.69 -4.68 2.41
CA THR A 103 -0.28 -5.00 2.11
C THR A 103 0.09 -6.41 2.58
N LEU A 104 1.29 -6.86 2.22
CA LEU A 104 1.76 -8.23 2.49
C LEU A 104 0.87 -9.27 1.83
N VAL A 105 0.49 -9.00 0.58
CA VAL A 105 -0.26 -9.95 -0.25
C VAL A 105 0.72 -10.84 -0.99
N PHE A 106 0.63 -12.15 -0.79
CA PHE A 106 1.57 -13.14 -1.32
C PHE A 106 0.93 -14.17 -2.29
N ASN A 107 -0.38 -14.12 -2.47
CA ASN A 107 -1.07 -14.95 -3.46
C ASN A 107 -2.34 -14.28 -4.01
N ALA A 108 -2.82 -14.76 -5.15
CA ALA A 108 -3.97 -14.16 -5.84
C ALA A 108 -5.29 -14.32 -5.06
N ALA A 109 -5.43 -15.35 -4.21
CA ALA A 109 -6.61 -15.49 -3.35
C ALA A 109 -6.68 -14.41 -2.27
N GLN A 110 -5.54 -14.02 -1.69
CA GLN A 110 -5.46 -12.88 -0.78
C GLN A 110 -5.80 -11.57 -1.49
N ALA A 111 -5.33 -11.39 -2.75
CA ALA A 111 -5.67 -10.22 -3.55
C ALA A 111 -7.18 -10.16 -3.84
N LEU A 112 -7.81 -11.26 -4.21
CA LEU A 112 -9.25 -11.36 -4.41
C LEU A 112 -10.03 -10.95 -3.14
N MET A 113 -9.64 -11.45 -1.97
CA MET A 113 -10.28 -11.08 -0.69
C MET A 113 -10.08 -9.61 -0.35
N THR A 114 -8.91 -9.05 -0.68
CA THR A 114 -8.63 -7.63 -0.56
C THR A 114 -9.59 -6.79 -1.41
N MET A 115 -9.72 -7.10 -2.69
CA MET A 115 -10.61 -6.41 -3.63
C MET A 115 -12.07 -6.50 -3.17
N LYS A 116 -12.52 -7.69 -2.76
CA LYS A 116 -13.88 -7.89 -2.19
C LYS A 116 -14.14 -7.10 -0.91
N SER A 117 -13.11 -6.75 -0.16
CA SER A 117 -13.26 -5.91 1.04
C SER A 117 -13.47 -4.43 0.73
N GLY A 118 -13.37 -4.01 -0.53
CA GLY A 118 -13.49 -2.62 -0.95
C GLY A 118 -12.23 -1.80 -0.66
N ALA A 119 -11.08 -2.45 -0.57
CA ALA A 119 -9.81 -1.75 -0.45
C ALA A 119 -9.54 -0.88 -1.69
N TYR A 120 -8.99 0.32 -1.47
CA TYR A 120 -8.60 1.23 -2.55
C TYR A 120 -7.36 0.71 -3.27
N PHE A 121 -6.36 0.22 -2.51
CA PHE A 121 -5.17 -0.42 -3.04
C PHE A 121 -5.01 -1.86 -2.54
N VAL A 122 -4.38 -2.70 -3.37
CA VAL A 122 -3.82 -4.00 -2.99
C VAL A 122 -2.32 -3.99 -3.29
N SER A 123 -1.49 -4.40 -2.32
CA SER A 123 -0.03 -4.42 -2.48
C SER A 123 0.53 -5.84 -2.47
N PRO A 124 0.66 -6.49 -3.65
CA PRO A 124 1.38 -7.76 -3.80
C PRO A 124 2.89 -7.56 -3.63
N PHE A 125 3.53 -8.47 -2.88
CA PHE A 125 4.96 -8.43 -2.57
C PHE A 125 5.75 -9.41 -3.44
N ILE A 126 6.48 -8.92 -4.43
CA ILE A 126 7.22 -9.78 -5.37
C ILE A 126 8.65 -10.10 -4.91
N GLY A 127 9.37 -9.16 -4.34
CA GLY A 127 10.77 -9.36 -3.98
C GLY A 127 11.02 -10.48 -2.97
N TRP A 128 10.05 -10.76 -2.09
CA TRP A 128 10.12 -11.87 -1.15
C TRP A 128 9.90 -13.22 -1.85
N LYS A 129 8.98 -13.27 -2.81
CA LYS A 129 8.71 -14.46 -3.60
C LYS A 129 9.95 -14.85 -4.41
N GLU A 130 10.55 -13.91 -5.14
CA GLU A 130 11.78 -14.15 -5.89
C GLU A 130 12.94 -14.62 -5.01
N THR A 131 13.11 -14.06 -3.82
CA THR A 131 14.13 -14.51 -2.88
C THR A 131 13.98 -15.97 -2.50
N ASN A 132 12.73 -16.48 -2.52
CA ASN A 132 12.41 -17.88 -2.27
C ASN A 132 12.39 -18.73 -3.56
N GLY A 133 12.83 -18.17 -4.70
CA GLY A 133 12.84 -18.89 -5.99
C GLY A 133 11.48 -19.06 -6.65
N GLU A 134 10.47 -18.28 -6.22
CA GLU A 134 9.13 -18.33 -6.80
C GLU A 134 9.05 -17.39 -8.02
N GLU A 135 8.30 -17.84 -9.04
CA GLU A 135 7.96 -17.01 -10.20
C GLU A 135 6.96 -15.93 -9.79
N THR A 136 7.16 -14.68 -10.26
CA THR A 136 6.37 -13.53 -9.82
C THR A 136 5.52 -12.89 -10.91
N ARG A 137 5.87 -13.09 -12.18
CA ARG A 137 5.11 -12.49 -13.29
C ARG A 137 3.70 -13.07 -13.37
N GLY A 138 3.56 -14.39 -13.42
CA GLY A 138 2.26 -15.05 -13.44
C GLY A 138 1.41 -14.70 -12.21
N PHE A 139 2.04 -14.47 -11.07
CA PHE A 139 1.34 -14.00 -9.86
C PHE A 139 0.70 -12.62 -10.05
N ILE A 140 1.37 -11.66 -10.69
CA ILE A 140 0.79 -10.35 -10.98
C ILE A 140 -0.25 -10.45 -12.09
N ASP A 141 0.00 -11.24 -13.15
CA ASP A 141 -0.96 -11.50 -14.24
C ASP A 141 -2.29 -12.03 -13.68
N ASP A 142 -2.25 -12.99 -12.73
CA ASP A 142 -3.43 -13.53 -12.07
C ASP A 142 -4.22 -12.46 -11.30
N ILE A 143 -3.53 -11.58 -10.57
CA ILE A 143 -4.17 -10.50 -9.80
C ILE A 143 -4.84 -9.50 -10.73
N VAL A 144 -4.16 -9.10 -11.82
CA VAL A 144 -4.71 -8.20 -12.84
C VAL A 144 -5.95 -8.84 -13.50
N ALA A 145 -5.85 -10.10 -13.91
CA ALA A 145 -6.97 -10.83 -14.52
C ALA A 145 -8.19 -10.91 -13.56
N ILE A 146 -7.96 -11.14 -12.26
CA ILE A 146 -9.04 -11.14 -11.26
C ILE A 146 -9.68 -9.75 -11.17
N ARG A 147 -8.88 -8.67 -11.05
CA ARG A 147 -9.40 -7.30 -11.01
C ARG A 147 -10.32 -7.04 -12.22
N ASP A 148 -9.83 -7.33 -13.40
CA ASP A 148 -10.51 -7.01 -14.66
C ASP A 148 -11.76 -7.87 -14.89
N ASN A 149 -11.67 -9.19 -14.63
CA ASN A 149 -12.79 -10.12 -14.81
C ASN A 149 -13.98 -9.81 -13.89
N TYR A 150 -13.74 -9.30 -12.70
CA TYR A 150 -14.79 -8.96 -11.74
C TYR A 150 -15.12 -7.47 -11.70
N GLY A 151 -14.42 -6.63 -12.45
CA GLY A 151 -14.62 -5.18 -12.51
C GLY A 151 -14.35 -4.49 -11.17
N PHE A 152 -13.36 -4.95 -10.41
CA PHE A 152 -12.97 -4.28 -9.17
C PHE A 152 -12.29 -2.95 -9.47
N SER A 153 -12.62 -1.91 -8.70
CA SER A 153 -11.97 -0.60 -8.76
C SER A 153 -10.68 -0.51 -7.94
N THR A 154 -10.28 -1.58 -7.29
CA THR A 154 -9.05 -1.63 -6.49
C THR A 154 -7.83 -1.55 -7.39
N GLU A 155 -6.94 -0.60 -7.16
CA GLU A 155 -5.67 -0.47 -7.90
C GLU A 155 -4.57 -1.34 -7.28
N ILE A 156 -3.70 -1.86 -8.13
CA ILE A 156 -2.63 -2.80 -7.78
C ILE A 156 -1.31 -2.03 -7.64
N ILE A 157 -0.75 -2.01 -6.43
CA ILE A 157 0.59 -1.46 -6.14
C ILE A 157 1.58 -2.61 -5.99
N VAL A 158 2.35 -2.92 -7.01
CA VAL A 158 3.41 -3.92 -6.90
C VAL A 158 4.50 -3.42 -5.96
N ALA A 159 4.76 -4.18 -4.90
CA ALA A 159 5.62 -3.78 -3.79
C ALA A 159 6.81 -4.73 -3.58
N ALA A 160 7.78 -4.26 -2.77
CA ALA A 160 9.04 -4.94 -2.53
C ALA A 160 9.88 -5.15 -3.80
N VAL A 161 9.79 -4.22 -4.72
CA VAL A 161 10.56 -4.17 -5.98
C VAL A 161 12.04 -3.88 -5.67
N ARG A 162 12.94 -4.60 -6.35
CA ARG A 162 14.38 -4.54 -6.09
C ARG A 162 15.22 -4.19 -7.31
N ASN A 163 14.64 -4.21 -8.49
CA ASN A 163 15.36 -3.93 -9.73
C ASN A 163 14.42 -3.43 -10.84
N GLY A 164 15.00 -2.80 -11.86
CA GLY A 164 14.26 -2.22 -12.98
C GLY A 164 13.49 -3.26 -13.82
N ARG A 165 13.93 -4.52 -13.86
CA ARG A 165 13.22 -5.58 -14.59
C ARG A 165 11.85 -5.85 -13.97
N GLN A 166 11.77 -5.87 -12.65
CA GLN A 166 10.51 -6.05 -11.92
C GLN A 166 9.52 -4.90 -12.18
N ILE A 167 10.03 -3.67 -12.33
CA ILE A 167 9.19 -2.50 -12.72
C ILE A 167 8.56 -2.74 -14.09
N VAL A 168 9.38 -3.15 -15.07
CA VAL A 168 8.91 -3.42 -16.43
C VAL A 168 7.90 -4.58 -16.45
N ASP A 169 8.19 -5.67 -15.74
CA ASP A 169 7.30 -6.83 -15.68
C ASP A 169 5.94 -6.46 -15.05
N ALA A 170 5.93 -5.68 -13.97
CA ALA A 170 4.69 -5.19 -13.36
C ALA A 170 3.87 -4.31 -14.32
N ALA A 171 4.53 -3.41 -15.03
CA ALA A 171 3.87 -2.54 -16.02
C ALA A 171 3.30 -3.35 -17.21
N VAL A 172 4.06 -4.34 -17.71
CA VAL A 172 3.60 -5.21 -18.81
C VAL A 172 2.44 -6.11 -18.39
N SER A 173 2.42 -6.56 -17.14
CA SER A 173 1.29 -7.31 -16.56
C SER A 173 0.02 -6.47 -16.37
N GLY A 174 0.10 -5.14 -16.42
CA GLY A 174 -1.05 -4.25 -16.25
C GLY A 174 -1.33 -3.87 -14.80
N ALA A 175 -0.33 -3.93 -13.92
CA ALA A 175 -0.43 -3.31 -12.59
C ALA A 175 -0.52 -1.78 -12.72
N ASP A 176 -1.23 -1.15 -11.80
CA ASP A 176 -1.50 0.30 -11.88
C ASP A 176 -0.32 1.12 -11.38
N ILE A 177 0.38 0.62 -10.35
CA ILE A 177 1.43 1.34 -9.63
C ILE A 177 2.55 0.37 -9.26
N VAL A 178 3.77 0.89 -9.22
CA VAL A 178 4.93 0.22 -8.63
C VAL A 178 5.51 1.09 -7.53
N THR A 179 5.78 0.51 -6.36
CA THR A 179 6.50 1.21 -5.29
C THR A 179 7.90 0.65 -5.12
N ALA A 180 8.88 1.54 -5.22
CA ALA A 180 10.31 1.23 -5.06
C ALA A 180 10.96 2.25 -4.11
N GLY A 181 12.10 1.90 -3.53
CA GLY A 181 12.99 2.85 -2.87
C GLY A 181 13.83 3.63 -3.89
N LEU A 182 14.33 4.77 -3.50
CA LEU A 182 15.32 5.54 -4.25
C LEU A 182 16.70 4.93 -4.11
#